data_479d26d946e82846913df76dc4641b7a
#
_entry.id   479d26d946e82846913df76dc4641b7a
#
_cell.length_a   1.000
_cell.length_b   1.000
_cell.length_c   1.000
_cell.angle_alpha   90.00
_cell.angle_beta   90.00
_cell.angle_gamma   90.00
#
_symmetry.space_group_name_H-M   'P 1'
#
loop_
_entity.id
_entity.type
_entity.pdbx_description
1 polymer ?
#
loop_
_entity_poly.entity_id
_entity_poly.type
_entity_poly.pdbx_seq_one_letter_code
_entity_poly.pdbx_strand_id
1 'polypeptide(L)'
;MHRYRSHTCAALRKSDVGSTVRISGWVHRVRDHGGVLFIDLRDHYGITQVVADPDSPAFKMAETVRGEWVIRIDGLVKARTEDTVNKTMATGEIELYAQEIEVLSAAKELPLPVFGEPDYPEDVRLKYRFLDLRRETLHRNIVKRTQVISAMRREMGNVGFTEYTTPILTASSPEGARDFLVPSRIHPGTFYALPQAPQQYKQLLMVAGFDRYFQIAPCFRDEDPRADRLPGEFYQLDLEMSFVTQEDVWNTMGPLMTSIFEEFAEGKPVTKEWPRIPYDEAIRKYGSDKPDLRNPIVMQAVTEHFAGSGFKVFAGMIASNPKVEIWAIPAKTGGSRAFCDRMNAWAQSTGQPGLGYIFWRKEGDKLEGAGPLAKNIGEERTDAIRTQLGLDDGDACFFVAGDPAKFYKFAGEARTKAGEELNLVDRDRFELCWIVDFPFFEWSEEEKKVDFAHNPFSMPQGGLDALQNQDPLTIKAFQYDAVCNGFEIASGSIRNQSPETMVAAFEKVGLSQQDVEDRFGGLYRAFQYGAPPHGGAAFGIDRIVMLLVGAKNLREISLFPMNQQAQDLLMGAPSPATPTQLRELSIRPIPPVKKD
;
A
#
# COMPACT_ATOMS: atom_id res chain seq x y z
N MET A 1 -17.36 21.86 -37.96
CA MET A 1 -16.37 21.57 -36.91
C MET A 1 -17.03 21.72 -35.55
N HIS A 2 -16.70 20.87 -34.55
CA HIS A 2 -17.28 21.01 -33.22
C HIS A 2 -16.87 22.37 -32.60
N ARG A 3 -17.73 22.97 -31.74
CA ARG A 3 -17.51 24.33 -31.21
C ARG A 3 -16.19 24.50 -30.47
N TYR A 4 -15.72 23.48 -29.72
CA TYR A 4 -14.54 23.61 -28.89
C TYR A 4 -13.31 22.86 -29.42
N ARG A 5 -13.45 21.70 -30.01
CA ARG A 5 -12.32 20.95 -30.57
C ARG A 5 -12.74 19.91 -31.60
N SER A 6 -11.94 19.75 -32.66
CA SER A 6 -12.00 18.64 -33.61
C SER A 6 -11.01 17.52 -33.22
N HIS A 7 -9.92 17.87 -32.57
CA HIS A 7 -8.85 16.96 -32.13
C HIS A 7 -8.42 17.27 -30.69
N THR A 8 -7.90 16.28 -29.98
CA THR A 8 -7.21 16.48 -28.71
C THR A 8 -5.78 16.97 -28.92
N CYS A 9 -5.15 17.52 -27.89
CA CYS A 9 -3.77 18.03 -27.99
C CYS A 9 -2.69 16.95 -28.19
N ALA A 10 -3.04 15.66 -28.14
CA ALA A 10 -2.13 14.57 -28.45
C ALA A 10 -2.47 13.83 -29.75
N ALA A 11 -3.56 14.20 -30.43
CA ALA A 11 -4.09 13.40 -31.54
C ALA A 11 -3.38 13.68 -32.88
N LEU A 12 -2.85 14.88 -33.09
CA LEU A 12 -2.31 15.32 -34.37
C LEU A 12 -1.03 14.56 -34.75
N ARG A 13 -0.96 14.18 -36.05
CA ARG A 13 0.15 13.44 -36.64
C ARG A 13 0.55 14.05 -37.99
N LYS A 14 1.62 13.55 -38.56
CA LYS A 14 2.10 13.95 -39.90
C LYS A 14 1.06 13.74 -41.01
N SER A 15 0.13 12.80 -40.83
CA SER A 15 -1.00 12.57 -41.73
C SER A 15 -2.01 13.73 -41.78
N ASP A 16 -2.01 14.59 -40.75
CA ASP A 16 -2.96 15.71 -40.65
C ASP A 16 -2.42 16.99 -41.28
N VAL A 17 -1.17 16.97 -41.80
CA VAL A 17 -0.53 18.11 -42.44
C VAL A 17 -1.38 18.63 -43.60
N GLY A 18 -1.59 19.94 -43.61
CA GLY A 18 -2.45 20.62 -44.60
C GLY A 18 -3.92 20.75 -44.15
N SER A 19 -4.32 20.11 -43.05
CA SER A 19 -5.68 20.23 -42.51
C SER A 19 -5.80 21.43 -41.57
N THR A 20 -6.95 22.11 -41.60
CA THR A 20 -7.31 23.10 -40.58
C THR A 20 -8.05 22.38 -39.47
N VAL A 21 -7.55 22.49 -38.25
CA VAL A 21 -8.06 21.81 -37.07
C VAL A 21 -8.37 22.78 -35.95
N ARG A 22 -9.17 22.34 -35.00
CA ARG A 22 -9.51 23.06 -33.76
C ARG A 22 -9.08 22.24 -32.57
N ILE A 23 -8.26 22.85 -31.69
CA ILE A 23 -7.87 22.26 -30.41
C ILE A 23 -8.21 23.23 -29.27
N SER A 24 -8.48 22.71 -28.09
CA SER A 24 -8.72 23.50 -26.87
C SER A 24 -7.99 22.86 -25.68
N GLY A 25 -7.45 23.71 -24.82
CA GLY A 25 -6.70 23.25 -23.65
C GLY A 25 -6.20 24.40 -22.81
N TRP A 26 -5.33 24.06 -21.88
CA TRP A 26 -4.61 24.99 -21.01
C TRP A 26 -3.28 25.40 -21.66
N VAL A 27 -2.96 26.68 -21.57
CA VAL A 27 -1.63 27.20 -21.99
C VAL A 27 -0.59 26.72 -20.99
N HIS A 28 0.19 25.73 -21.40
CA HIS A 28 1.25 25.18 -20.55
C HIS A 28 2.47 26.10 -20.50
N ARG A 29 2.88 26.65 -21.64
CA ARG A 29 4.02 27.55 -21.77
C ARG A 29 3.86 28.47 -22.97
N VAL A 30 4.32 29.69 -22.83
CA VAL A 30 4.49 30.66 -23.94
C VAL A 30 5.98 31.04 -24.05
N ARG A 31 6.51 30.98 -25.24
CA ARG A 31 7.91 31.37 -25.53
C ARG A 31 7.92 32.33 -26.71
N ASP A 32 8.76 33.38 -26.64
CA ASP A 32 9.03 34.28 -27.74
C ASP A 32 10.45 34.00 -28.28
N HIS A 33 10.54 33.73 -29.56
CA HIS A 33 11.78 33.52 -30.27
C HIS A 33 11.85 34.47 -31.48
N GLY A 34 12.41 35.67 -31.25
CA GLY A 34 12.62 36.64 -32.29
C GLY A 34 11.33 37.20 -32.93
N GLY A 35 10.27 37.34 -32.11
CA GLY A 35 8.96 37.84 -32.53
C GLY A 35 7.99 36.77 -33.00
N VAL A 36 8.38 35.50 -32.99
CA VAL A 36 7.48 34.37 -33.22
C VAL A 36 7.10 33.77 -31.87
N LEU A 37 5.80 33.63 -31.60
CA LEU A 37 5.28 33.09 -30.37
C LEU A 37 5.04 31.60 -30.51
N PHE A 38 5.55 30.82 -29.56
CA PHE A 38 5.31 29.39 -29.41
C PHE A 38 4.47 29.15 -28.16
N ILE A 39 3.31 28.54 -28.34
CA ILE A 39 2.37 28.19 -27.25
C ILE A 39 2.29 26.66 -27.18
N ASP A 40 2.74 26.10 -26.09
CA ASP A 40 2.48 24.69 -25.78
C ASP A 40 1.07 24.60 -25.17
N LEU A 41 0.12 24.04 -25.91
CA LEU A 41 -1.26 23.85 -25.46
C LEU A 41 -1.44 22.42 -24.95
N ARG A 42 -1.93 22.28 -23.74
CA ARG A 42 -2.08 21.00 -23.03
C ARG A 42 -3.55 20.67 -22.77
N ASP A 43 -3.93 19.43 -22.96
CA ASP A 43 -5.18 18.85 -22.44
C ASP A 43 -4.92 17.56 -21.66
N HIS A 44 -5.98 16.79 -21.35
CA HIS A 44 -5.85 15.50 -20.68
C HIS A 44 -4.94 14.51 -21.41
N TYR A 45 -4.88 14.58 -22.73
CA TYR A 45 -4.24 13.57 -23.58
C TYR A 45 -2.77 13.90 -23.88
N GLY A 46 -2.38 15.18 -23.81
CA GLY A 46 -1.00 15.61 -24.06
C GLY A 46 -0.87 17.06 -24.49
N ILE A 47 0.17 17.35 -25.26
CA ILE A 47 0.58 18.70 -25.64
C ILE A 47 0.73 18.80 -27.15
N THR A 48 0.28 19.93 -27.74
CA THR A 48 0.59 20.35 -29.10
C THR A 48 1.27 21.71 -29.08
N GLN A 49 2.37 21.86 -29.80
CA GLN A 49 3.00 23.16 -30.02
C GLN A 49 2.24 23.93 -31.08
N VAL A 50 1.85 25.14 -30.73
CA VAL A 50 1.19 26.11 -31.58
C VAL A 50 2.16 27.24 -31.91
N VAL A 51 2.18 27.68 -33.15
CA VAL A 51 3.00 28.79 -33.65
C VAL A 51 2.09 29.95 -34.03
N ALA A 52 2.40 31.13 -33.52
CA ALA A 52 1.81 32.40 -33.99
C ALA A 52 2.95 33.32 -34.44
N ASP A 53 3.08 33.50 -35.73
CA ASP A 53 4.01 34.44 -36.32
C ASP A 53 3.36 35.83 -36.48
N PRO A 54 4.14 36.90 -36.69
CA PRO A 54 3.63 38.27 -36.84
C PRO A 54 2.60 38.45 -37.96
N ASP A 55 2.62 37.58 -38.97
CA ASP A 55 1.71 37.64 -40.11
C ASP A 55 0.39 36.89 -39.81
N SER A 56 0.33 36.13 -38.70
CA SER A 56 -0.85 35.42 -38.28
C SER A 56 -1.96 36.38 -37.82
N PRO A 57 -3.22 36.20 -38.27
CA PRO A 57 -4.37 36.95 -37.74
C PRO A 57 -4.54 36.79 -36.22
N ALA A 58 -4.06 35.67 -35.66
CA ALA A 58 -4.14 35.37 -34.24
C ALA A 58 -3.01 35.99 -33.40
N PHE A 59 -2.01 36.61 -34.01
CA PHE A 59 -0.80 37.07 -33.32
C PHE A 59 -1.07 38.03 -32.15
N LYS A 60 -1.92 39.04 -32.39
CA LYS A 60 -2.29 40.04 -31.35
C LYS A 60 -2.95 39.37 -30.14
N MET A 61 -3.77 38.34 -30.37
CA MET A 61 -4.37 37.59 -29.26
C MET A 61 -3.34 36.70 -28.57
N ALA A 62 -2.42 36.09 -29.32
CA ALA A 62 -1.33 35.25 -28.78
C ALA A 62 -0.44 36.02 -27.81
N GLU A 63 -0.15 37.32 -28.08
CA GLU A 63 0.63 38.19 -27.20
C GLU A 63 -0.04 38.42 -25.82
N THR A 64 -1.35 38.33 -25.74
CA THR A 64 -2.11 38.56 -24.50
C THR A 64 -2.23 37.29 -23.66
N VAL A 65 -2.05 36.12 -24.24
CA VAL A 65 -2.24 34.83 -23.59
C VAL A 65 -1.21 34.59 -22.47
N ARG A 66 -1.65 34.05 -21.36
CA ARG A 66 -0.81 33.73 -20.19
C ARG A 66 -0.95 32.27 -19.81
N GLY A 67 0.03 31.78 -19.04
CA GLY A 67 0.05 30.43 -18.54
C GLY A 67 -1.24 30.04 -17.83
N GLU A 68 -1.66 28.80 -18.03
CA GLU A 68 -2.88 28.17 -17.49
C GLU A 68 -4.22 28.84 -17.89
N TRP A 69 -4.21 29.77 -18.84
CA TRP A 69 -5.45 30.18 -19.49
C TRP A 69 -6.02 29.04 -20.33
N VAL A 70 -7.33 28.90 -20.35
CA VAL A 70 -8.02 27.96 -21.25
C VAL A 70 -8.35 28.69 -22.55
N ILE A 71 -7.80 28.18 -23.65
CA ILE A 71 -7.98 28.78 -24.98
C ILE A 71 -8.42 27.73 -25.99
N ARG A 72 -9.09 28.20 -27.03
CA ARG A 72 -9.39 27.49 -28.27
C ARG A 72 -8.51 28.05 -29.37
N ILE A 73 -7.94 27.18 -30.20
CA ILE A 73 -7.12 27.56 -31.33
C ILE A 73 -7.62 26.86 -32.57
N ASP A 74 -7.90 27.63 -33.60
CA ASP A 74 -8.08 27.14 -34.97
C ASP A 74 -6.78 27.38 -35.73
N GLY A 75 -6.28 26.37 -36.40
CA GLY A 75 -4.98 26.51 -37.07
C GLY A 75 -4.74 25.46 -38.14
N LEU A 76 -3.73 25.76 -38.99
CA LEU A 76 -3.26 24.85 -40.02
C LEU A 76 -2.14 23.96 -39.49
N VAL A 77 -2.28 22.67 -39.66
CA VAL A 77 -1.23 21.70 -39.29
C VAL A 77 -0.11 21.75 -40.32
N LYS A 78 1.12 21.98 -39.88
CA LYS A 78 2.33 21.94 -40.72
C LYS A 78 3.31 20.90 -40.17
N ALA A 79 4.10 20.29 -41.08
CA ALA A 79 5.20 19.43 -40.67
C ALA A 79 6.37 20.28 -40.14
N ARG A 80 7.06 19.80 -39.11
CA ARG A 80 8.34 20.32 -38.67
C ARG A 80 9.45 19.88 -39.64
N THR A 81 10.51 20.67 -39.72
CA THR A 81 11.74 20.25 -40.40
C THR A 81 12.44 19.16 -39.59
N GLU A 82 13.26 18.34 -40.24
CA GLU A 82 13.92 17.20 -39.58
C GLU A 82 14.73 17.58 -38.35
N ASP A 83 15.36 18.73 -38.36
CA ASP A 83 16.16 19.29 -37.28
C ASP A 83 15.32 19.84 -36.11
N THR A 84 14.04 20.12 -36.33
CA THR A 84 13.13 20.67 -35.29
C THR A 84 12.15 19.64 -34.74
N VAL A 85 12.17 18.38 -35.22
CA VAL A 85 11.32 17.29 -34.70
C VAL A 85 11.62 17.05 -33.22
N ASN A 86 10.59 17.10 -32.40
CA ASN A 86 10.69 16.79 -30.96
C ASN A 86 10.24 15.35 -30.69
N LYS A 87 11.20 14.43 -30.53
CA LYS A 87 10.95 13.01 -30.29
C LYS A 87 10.33 12.69 -28.92
N THR A 88 10.29 13.66 -28.00
CA THR A 88 9.70 13.47 -26.67
C THR A 88 8.21 13.79 -26.61
N MET A 89 7.66 14.36 -27.68
CA MET A 89 6.24 14.69 -27.78
C MET A 89 5.54 13.78 -28.80
N ALA A 90 4.36 13.29 -28.48
CA ALA A 90 3.54 12.50 -29.41
C ALA A 90 3.18 13.26 -30.70
N THR A 91 3.07 14.58 -30.64
CA THR A 91 2.80 15.50 -31.75
C THR A 91 4.07 16.19 -32.27
N GLY A 92 5.25 15.71 -31.92
CA GLY A 92 6.52 16.38 -32.15
C GLY A 92 6.99 16.48 -33.61
N GLU A 93 6.33 15.79 -34.56
CA GLU A 93 6.58 15.91 -35.99
C GLU A 93 5.81 17.06 -36.67
N ILE A 94 4.87 17.67 -35.94
CA ILE A 94 4.00 18.73 -36.47
C ILE A 94 3.98 19.95 -35.56
N GLU A 95 3.52 21.07 -36.13
CA GLU A 95 3.18 22.32 -35.45
C GLU A 95 1.82 22.79 -35.94
N LEU A 96 1.06 23.44 -35.06
CA LEU A 96 -0.20 24.07 -35.42
C LEU A 96 0.00 25.57 -35.59
N TYR A 97 -0.11 26.08 -36.83
CA TYR A 97 -0.04 27.52 -37.12
C TYR A 97 -1.38 28.16 -36.83
N ALA A 98 -1.43 29.01 -35.82
CA ALA A 98 -2.65 29.64 -35.35
C ALA A 98 -3.25 30.60 -36.39
N GLN A 99 -4.54 30.43 -36.68
CA GLN A 99 -5.36 31.31 -37.50
C GLN A 99 -6.34 32.13 -36.65
N GLU A 100 -6.89 31.52 -35.60
CA GLU A 100 -7.77 32.16 -34.64
C GLU A 100 -7.48 31.64 -33.24
N ILE A 101 -7.49 32.54 -32.25
CA ILE A 101 -7.41 32.20 -30.83
C ILE A 101 -8.58 32.85 -30.11
N GLU A 102 -9.34 32.02 -29.37
CA GLU A 102 -10.42 32.46 -28.48
C GLU A 102 -10.06 32.13 -27.03
N VAL A 103 -10.09 33.12 -26.15
CA VAL A 103 -9.92 32.89 -24.71
C VAL A 103 -11.26 32.41 -24.13
N LEU A 104 -11.29 31.14 -23.70
CA LEU A 104 -12.48 30.54 -23.09
C LEU A 104 -12.55 30.85 -21.59
N SER A 105 -11.39 30.91 -20.92
CA SER A 105 -11.30 31.28 -19.51
C SER A 105 -9.90 31.76 -19.17
N ALA A 106 -9.79 32.96 -18.66
CA ALA A 106 -8.53 33.50 -18.17
C ALA A 106 -8.28 33.04 -16.73
N ALA A 107 -7.04 32.68 -16.42
CA ALA A 107 -6.60 32.35 -15.07
C ALA A 107 -6.02 33.60 -14.37
N LYS A 108 -6.22 33.69 -13.06
CA LYS A 108 -5.45 34.58 -12.18
C LYS A 108 -4.03 34.02 -11.99
N GLU A 109 -3.18 34.79 -11.35
CA GLU A 109 -1.89 34.30 -10.88
C GLU A 109 -2.09 33.06 -10.01
N LEU A 110 -1.34 32.00 -10.31
CA LEU A 110 -1.51 30.71 -9.66
C LEU A 110 -0.82 30.69 -8.29
N PRO A 111 -1.47 30.16 -7.24
CA PRO A 111 -0.87 30.04 -5.91
C PRO A 111 0.26 29.00 -5.84
N LEU A 112 0.38 28.13 -6.85
CA LEU A 112 1.45 27.16 -7.02
C LEU A 112 1.65 26.84 -8.51
N PRO A 113 2.88 26.55 -8.98
CA PRO A 113 3.10 26.12 -10.35
C PRO A 113 2.52 24.72 -10.60
N VAL A 114 2.07 24.48 -11.84
CA VAL A 114 1.47 23.19 -12.26
C VAL A 114 2.43 22.32 -13.09
N PHE A 115 3.71 22.62 -13.09
CA PHE A 115 4.76 21.87 -13.77
C PHE A 115 6.00 21.72 -12.88
N GLY A 116 6.82 20.72 -13.19
CA GLY A 116 7.97 20.35 -12.37
C GLY A 116 7.56 19.65 -11.06
N GLU A 117 8.54 19.29 -10.24
CA GLU A 117 8.30 18.70 -8.92
C GLU A 117 7.86 19.79 -7.92
N PRO A 118 6.90 19.48 -7.06
CA PRO A 118 6.36 20.48 -6.14
C PRO A 118 7.32 20.75 -4.98
N ASP A 119 7.75 21.98 -4.85
CA ASP A 119 8.45 22.51 -3.66
C ASP A 119 7.49 23.41 -2.87
N TYR A 120 6.32 22.87 -2.54
CA TYR A 120 5.27 23.57 -1.81
C TYR A 120 4.78 22.72 -0.65
N PRO A 121 4.40 23.32 0.49
CA PRO A 121 3.77 22.62 1.61
C PRO A 121 2.56 21.81 1.15
N GLU A 122 2.41 20.63 1.71
CA GLU A 122 1.31 19.71 1.33
C GLU A 122 -0.06 20.36 1.46
N ASP A 123 -0.29 21.15 2.52
CA ASP A 123 -1.57 21.83 2.73
C ASP A 123 -1.93 22.81 1.61
N VAL A 124 -0.94 23.49 1.03
CA VAL A 124 -1.17 24.37 -0.15
C VAL A 124 -1.57 23.53 -1.36
N ARG A 125 -0.88 22.42 -1.59
CA ARG A 125 -1.19 21.47 -2.67
C ARG A 125 -2.59 20.86 -2.52
N LEU A 126 -2.99 20.49 -1.31
CA LEU A 126 -4.30 19.93 -1.02
C LEU A 126 -5.41 20.97 -1.13
N LYS A 127 -5.20 22.20 -0.65
CA LYS A 127 -6.15 23.30 -0.80
C LYS A 127 -6.42 23.66 -2.26
N TYR A 128 -5.41 23.60 -3.10
CA TYR A 128 -5.51 23.85 -4.53
C TYR A 128 -5.34 22.56 -5.36
N ARG A 129 -5.90 21.46 -4.87
CA ARG A 129 -5.70 20.12 -5.45
C ARG A 129 -6.05 20.05 -6.92
N PHE A 130 -7.03 20.79 -7.39
CA PHE A 130 -7.40 20.89 -8.81
C PHE A 130 -6.29 21.48 -9.69
N LEU A 131 -5.37 22.28 -9.15
CA LEU A 131 -4.17 22.73 -9.84
C LEU A 131 -3.05 21.70 -9.74
N ASP A 132 -2.83 21.12 -8.56
CA ASP A 132 -1.82 20.11 -8.35
C ASP A 132 -2.04 18.87 -9.23
N LEU A 133 -3.30 18.50 -9.48
CA LEU A 133 -3.70 17.43 -10.41
C LEU A 133 -3.37 17.71 -11.88
N ARG A 134 -3.04 18.95 -12.26
CA ARG A 134 -2.55 19.29 -13.61
C ARG A 134 -1.08 18.93 -13.82
N ARG A 135 -0.32 18.63 -12.76
CA ARG A 135 1.07 18.18 -12.86
C ARG A 135 1.14 16.85 -13.58
N GLU A 136 2.12 16.70 -14.44
CA GLU A 136 2.28 15.50 -15.26
C GLU A 136 2.40 14.23 -14.42
N THR A 137 3.26 14.23 -13.40
CA THR A 137 3.48 13.07 -12.53
C THR A 137 2.20 12.66 -11.80
N LEU A 138 1.52 13.61 -11.15
CA LEU A 138 0.31 13.33 -10.39
C LEU A 138 -0.84 12.91 -11.31
N HIS A 139 -1.01 13.62 -12.44
CA HIS A 139 -2.00 13.28 -13.46
C HIS A 139 -1.80 11.84 -13.96
N ARG A 140 -0.58 11.48 -14.32
CA ARG A 140 -0.21 10.12 -14.76
C ARG A 140 -0.52 9.07 -13.69
N ASN A 141 -0.21 9.33 -12.42
CA ASN A 141 -0.49 8.42 -11.33
C ASN A 141 -1.99 8.13 -11.19
N ILE A 142 -2.82 9.18 -11.28
CA ILE A 142 -4.28 9.04 -11.20
C ILE A 142 -4.85 8.28 -12.41
N VAL A 143 -4.35 8.59 -13.62
CA VAL A 143 -4.75 7.84 -14.83
C VAL A 143 -4.36 6.37 -14.70
N LYS A 144 -3.13 6.09 -14.26
CA LYS A 144 -2.68 4.70 -14.02
C LYS A 144 -3.55 3.99 -12.99
N ARG A 145 -3.93 4.66 -11.87
CA ARG A 145 -4.89 4.11 -10.90
C ARG A 145 -6.19 3.64 -11.57
N THR A 146 -6.77 4.48 -12.41
CA THR A 146 -8.02 4.14 -13.12
C THR A 146 -7.82 2.96 -14.07
N GLN A 147 -6.69 2.90 -14.77
CA GLN A 147 -6.35 1.78 -15.65
C GLN A 147 -6.17 0.47 -14.87
N VAL A 148 -5.49 0.50 -13.72
CA VAL A 148 -5.33 -0.67 -12.83
C VAL A 148 -6.70 -1.18 -12.36
N ILE A 149 -7.60 -0.29 -11.91
CA ILE A 149 -8.97 -0.68 -11.51
C ILE A 149 -9.74 -1.29 -12.68
N SER A 150 -9.61 -0.74 -13.88
CA SER A 150 -10.24 -1.29 -15.10
C SER A 150 -9.70 -2.68 -15.43
N ALA A 151 -8.38 -2.88 -15.29
CA ALA A 151 -7.75 -4.18 -15.47
C ALA A 151 -8.24 -5.19 -14.42
N MET A 152 -8.33 -4.80 -13.16
CA MET A 152 -8.88 -5.66 -12.10
C MET A 152 -10.30 -6.14 -12.46
N ARG A 153 -11.19 -5.24 -12.89
CA ARG A 153 -12.54 -5.64 -13.31
C ARG A 153 -12.53 -6.60 -14.49
N ARG A 154 -11.69 -6.36 -15.48
CA ARG A 154 -11.54 -7.23 -16.64
C ARG A 154 -11.09 -8.63 -16.23
N GLU A 155 -10.01 -8.72 -15.44
CA GLU A 155 -9.45 -10.01 -15.03
C GLU A 155 -10.37 -10.77 -14.09
N MET A 156 -11.05 -10.09 -13.15
CA MET A 156 -12.07 -10.72 -12.30
C MET A 156 -13.22 -11.31 -13.12
N GLY A 157 -13.70 -10.58 -14.15
CA GLY A 157 -14.71 -11.10 -15.08
C GLY A 157 -14.22 -12.31 -15.86
N ASN A 158 -12.97 -12.32 -16.33
CA ASN A 158 -12.36 -13.43 -17.07
C ASN A 158 -12.31 -14.74 -16.27
N VAL A 159 -12.16 -14.66 -14.94
CA VAL A 159 -12.15 -15.84 -14.07
C VAL A 159 -13.52 -16.12 -13.41
N GLY A 160 -14.59 -15.53 -13.92
CA GLY A 160 -15.99 -15.87 -13.62
C GLY A 160 -16.57 -15.18 -12.39
N PHE A 161 -15.95 -14.09 -11.89
CA PHE A 161 -16.56 -13.30 -10.84
C PHE A 161 -17.58 -12.30 -11.39
N THR A 162 -18.59 -12.01 -10.59
CA THR A 162 -19.59 -10.97 -10.85
C THR A 162 -19.43 -9.83 -9.86
N GLU A 163 -19.44 -8.59 -10.35
CA GLU A 163 -19.36 -7.40 -9.50
C GLU A 163 -20.74 -7.11 -8.88
N TYR A 164 -20.79 -7.09 -7.56
CA TYR A 164 -21.96 -6.72 -6.78
C TYR A 164 -21.62 -5.55 -5.87
N THR A 165 -22.61 -4.76 -5.48
CA THR A 165 -22.47 -3.66 -4.53
C THR A 165 -23.17 -3.99 -3.22
N THR A 166 -22.59 -3.59 -2.11
CA THR A 166 -23.12 -3.78 -0.77
C THR A 166 -23.48 -2.43 -0.14
N PRO A 167 -24.33 -2.38 0.89
CA PRO A 167 -24.75 -1.13 1.52
C PRO A 167 -23.59 -0.32 2.11
N ILE A 168 -23.64 1.00 1.92
CA ILE A 168 -22.72 1.97 2.56
C ILE A 168 -23.23 2.42 3.93
N LEU A 169 -24.55 2.59 4.09
CA LEU A 169 -25.15 2.81 5.40
C LEU A 169 -25.50 1.45 6.02
N THR A 170 -24.79 1.07 7.07
CA THR A 170 -24.92 -0.24 7.71
C THR A 170 -24.90 -0.12 9.23
N ALA A 171 -24.84 -1.26 9.92
CA ALA A 171 -24.63 -1.29 11.36
C ALA A 171 -23.14 -1.20 11.70
N SER A 172 -22.83 -0.68 12.89
CA SER A 172 -21.48 -0.73 13.47
C SER A 172 -20.97 -2.18 13.52
N SER A 173 -19.73 -2.37 13.12
CA SER A 173 -19.07 -3.69 13.13
C SER A 173 -17.80 -3.61 13.98
N PRO A 174 -17.63 -4.49 14.97
CA PRO A 174 -16.45 -4.50 15.83
C PRO A 174 -15.26 -5.17 15.15
N GLU A 175 -14.79 -4.63 14.02
CA GLU A 175 -13.67 -5.16 13.22
C GLU A 175 -12.31 -4.52 13.56
N GLY A 176 -12.18 -3.90 14.74
CA GLY A 176 -10.89 -3.41 15.27
C GLY A 176 -10.61 -1.93 15.04
N ALA A 177 -11.10 -1.30 13.97
CA ALA A 177 -10.99 0.16 13.77
C ALA A 177 -12.20 0.89 14.38
N ARG A 178 -12.09 2.21 14.54
CA ARG A 178 -13.24 3.03 14.91
C ARG A 178 -14.12 3.27 13.69
N ASP A 179 -15.45 3.24 13.92
CA ASP A 179 -16.44 3.51 12.88
C ASP A 179 -16.66 5.02 12.67
N PHE A 180 -16.93 5.41 11.43
CA PHE A 180 -17.61 6.66 11.16
C PHE A 180 -19.12 6.47 11.34
N LEU A 181 -19.73 7.27 12.22
CA LEU A 181 -21.14 7.16 12.56
C LEU A 181 -21.97 8.23 11.85
N VAL A 182 -23.11 7.83 11.29
CA VAL A 182 -24.07 8.70 10.62
C VAL A 182 -25.38 8.68 11.41
N PRO A 183 -25.82 9.79 11.99
CA PRO A 183 -27.04 9.82 12.82
C PRO A 183 -28.30 9.59 11.98
N SER A 184 -29.26 8.83 12.54
CA SER A 184 -30.57 8.61 11.94
C SER A 184 -31.55 9.72 12.31
N ARG A 185 -32.13 10.38 11.31
CA ARG A 185 -33.21 11.36 11.53
C ARG A 185 -34.55 10.68 11.93
N ILE A 186 -34.79 9.47 11.40
CA ILE A 186 -36.08 8.76 11.62
C ILE A 186 -36.07 8.02 12.97
N HIS A 187 -34.92 7.63 13.45
CA HIS A 187 -34.75 6.91 14.71
C HIS A 187 -33.82 7.73 15.63
N PRO A 188 -34.35 8.72 16.38
CA PRO A 188 -33.53 9.58 17.23
C PRO A 188 -32.68 8.80 18.22
N GLY A 189 -31.42 9.21 18.37
CA GLY A 189 -30.44 8.55 19.27
C GLY A 189 -29.79 7.29 18.71
N THR A 190 -30.12 6.88 17.48
CA THR A 190 -29.47 5.77 16.79
C THR A 190 -28.63 6.23 15.61
N PHE A 191 -27.66 5.39 15.23
CA PHE A 191 -26.69 5.72 14.19
C PHE A 191 -26.56 4.57 13.20
N TYR A 192 -26.39 4.91 11.93
CA TYR A 192 -25.75 4.05 10.94
C TYR A 192 -24.23 4.17 11.10
N ALA A 193 -23.51 3.16 10.65
CA ALA A 193 -22.06 3.24 10.47
C ALA A 193 -21.70 3.16 8.99
N LEU A 194 -20.58 3.79 8.59
CA LEU A 194 -19.95 3.51 7.30
C LEU A 194 -19.15 2.20 7.40
N PRO A 195 -19.15 1.35 6.37
CA PRO A 195 -18.55 0.03 6.45
C PRO A 195 -17.02 0.11 6.51
N GLN A 196 -16.41 -0.58 7.47
CA GLN A 196 -14.95 -0.74 7.51
C GLN A 196 -14.45 -1.67 6.38
N ALA A 197 -15.27 -2.64 6.01
CA ALA A 197 -15.16 -3.53 4.86
C ALA A 197 -16.52 -4.22 4.66
N PRO A 198 -16.85 -4.75 3.47
CA PRO A 198 -18.11 -5.49 3.24
C PRO A 198 -18.07 -6.94 3.76
N GLN A 199 -17.29 -7.22 4.82
CA GLN A 199 -16.99 -8.58 5.28
C GLN A 199 -18.24 -9.42 5.58
N GLN A 200 -19.17 -8.92 6.35
CA GLN A 200 -20.37 -9.67 6.67
C GLN A 200 -21.28 -9.84 5.44
N TYR A 201 -21.42 -8.81 4.63
CA TYR A 201 -22.27 -8.86 3.44
C TYR A 201 -21.78 -9.86 2.40
N LYS A 202 -20.47 -9.93 2.14
CA LYS A 202 -19.94 -10.90 1.18
C LYS A 202 -20.12 -12.34 1.63
N GLN A 203 -20.01 -12.62 2.94
CA GLN A 203 -20.31 -13.93 3.49
C GLN A 203 -21.82 -14.24 3.39
N LEU A 204 -22.70 -13.26 3.65
CA LEU A 204 -24.14 -13.40 3.46
C LEU A 204 -24.52 -13.67 1.99
N LEU A 205 -23.78 -13.11 1.04
CA LEU A 205 -23.97 -13.43 -0.39
C LEU A 205 -23.66 -14.90 -0.68
N MET A 206 -22.62 -15.48 -0.06
CA MET A 206 -22.32 -16.90 -0.20
C MET A 206 -23.44 -17.77 0.38
N VAL A 207 -23.96 -17.42 1.55
CA VAL A 207 -25.13 -18.09 2.16
C VAL A 207 -26.38 -17.93 1.29
N ALA A 208 -26.53 -16.80 0.60
CA ALA A 208 -27.63 -16.55 -0.34
C ALA A 208 -27.50 -17.31 -1.67
N GLY A 209 -26.42 -18.05 -1.89
CA GLY A 209 -26.21 -18.87 -3.07
C GLY A 209 -25.49 -18.19 -4.22
N PHE A 210 -24.89 -17.03 -4.01
CA PHE A 210 -23.97 -16.42 -4.97
C PHE A 210 -22.61 -17.12 -4.87
N ASP A 211 -21.98 -17.40 -6.02
CA ASP A 211 -20.82 -18.30 -6.04
C ASP A 211 -19.48 -17.55 -6.04
N ARG A 212 -19.33 -16.51 -6.89
CA ARG A 212 -18.14 -15.71 -7.03
C ARG A 212 -18.49 -14.22 -7.04
N TYR A 213 -18.27 -13.57 -5.92
CA TYR A 213 -18.49 -12.15 -5.71
C TYR A 213 -17.18 -11.38 -5.78
N PHE A 214 -17.21 -10.20 -6.40
CA PHE A 214 -16.23 -9.16 -6.13
C PHE A 214 -16.87 -7.78 -6.12
N GLN A 215 -16.14 -6.82 -5.56
CA GLN A 215 -16.51 -5.41 -5.54
C GLN A 215 -15.24 -4.55 -5.49
N ILE A 216 -15.24 -3.42 -6.20
CA ILE A 216 -14.32 -2.32 -5.90
C ILE A 216 -14.93 -1.57 -4.74
N ALA A 217 -14.62 -1.99 -3.53
CA ALA A 217 -15.33 -1.62 -2.31
C ALA A 217 -14.75 -0.36 -1.68
N PRO A 218 -15.54 0.71 -1.47
CA PRO A 218 -15.17 1.79 -0.58
C PRO A 218 -15.22 1.31 0.87
N CYS A 219 -14.15 1.55 1.61
CA CYS A 219 -14.00 1.18 3.01
C CYS A 219 -13.68 2.43 3.83
N PHE A 220 -14.18 2.50 5.06
CA PHE A 220 -14.10 3.67 5.91
C PHE A 220 -13.59 3.26 7.29
N ARG A 221 -12.45 3.85 7.71
CA ARG A 221 -11.89 3.60 9.05
C ARG A 221 -11.40 4.90 9.65
N ASP A 222 -11.86 5.20 10.86
CA ASP A 222 -11.37 6.33 11.63
C ASP A 222 -10.09 5.93 12.36
N GLU A 223 -8.98 6.01 11.64
CA GLU A 223 -7.65 5.64 12.10
C GLU A 223 -6.66 6.78 11.87
N ASP A 224 -5.58 6.77 12.63
CA ASP A 224 -4.53 7.76 12.48
C ASP A 224 -3.84 7.61 11.11
N PRO A 225 -3.69 8.70 10.35
CA PRO A 225 -3.12 8.67 9.01
C PRO A 225 -1.63 8.40 9.03
N ARG A 226 -1.14 7.68 8.01
CA ARG A 226 0.27 7.38 7.76
C ARG A 226 0.57 7.57 6.27
N ALA A 227 1.84 7.41 5.88
CA ALA A 227 2.22 7.47 4.47
C ALA A 227 1.53 6.37 3.64
N ASP A 228 1.35 5.18 4.21
CA ASP A 228 0.72 4.00 3.63
C ASP A 228 -0.74 3.79 4.08
N ARG A 229 -1.36 4.81 4.71
CA ARG A 229 -2.74 4.77 5.20
C ARG A 229 -3.40 6.14 5.10
N LEU A 230 -4.47 6.22 4.30
CA LEU A 230 -5.29 7.42 4.22
C LEU A 230 -6.22 7.52 5.43
N PRO A 231 -6.48 8.72 5.96
CA PRO A 231 -7.57 8.92 6.90
C PRO A 231 -8.91 8.81 6.17
N GLY A 232 -9.86 8.14 6.79
CA GLY A 232 -11.23 8.05 6.30
C GLY A 232 -11.43 6.94 5.28
N GLU A 233 -11.46 7.26 3.99
CA GLU A 233 -11.81 6.29 2.94
C GLU A 233 -10.60 5.73 2.20
N PHE A 234 -10.71 4.46 1.82
CA PHE A 234 -9.79 3.76 0.92
C PHE A 234 -10.56 2.69 0.14
N TYR A 235 -9.91 2.09 -0.87
CA TYR A 235 -10.58 1.17 -1.78
C TYR A 235 -9.92 -0.21 -1.79
N GLN A 236 -10.76 -1.25 -1.80
CA GLN A 236 -10.32 -2.63 -1.91
C GLN A 236 -10.92 -3.30 -3.15
N LEU A 237 -10.15 -4.17 -3.81
CA LEU A 237 -10.71 -5.25 -4.60
C LEU A 237 -11.10 -6.34 -3.59
N ASP A 238 -12.36 -6.34 -3.20
CA ASP A 238 -12.91 -7.28 -2.25
C ASP A 238 -13.57 -8.45 -2.97
N LEU A 239 -13.34 -9.69 -2.52
CA LEU A 239 -13.85 -10.88 -3.17
C LEU A 239 -14.20 -12.00 -2.18
N GLU A 240 -15.14 -12.86 -2.61
CA GLU A 240 -15.51 -14.08 -1.86
C GLU A 240 -15.96 -15.17 -2.85
N MET A 241 -15.66 -16.43 -2.51
CA MET A 241 -15.93 -17.62 -3.33
C MET A 241 -16.56 -18.70 -2.46
N SER A 242 -17.57 -19.39 -2.99
CA SER A 242 -18.18 -20.57 -2.36
C SER A 242 -17.49 -21.87 -2.78
N PHE A 243 -17.55 -22.88 -1.91
CA PHE A 243 -17.04 -24.24 -2.15
C PHE A 243 -15.55 -24.27 -2.51
N VAL A 244 -14.74 -23.54 -1.76
CA VAL A 244 -13.30 -23.37 -2.00
C VAL A 244 -12.47 -23.73 -0.78
N THR A 245 -11.22 -24.13 -1.06
CA THR A 245 -10.11 -24.23 -0.12
C THR A 245 -9.16 -23.04 -0.28
N GLN A 246 -8.14 -22.94 0.59
CA GLN A 246 -7.07 -21.93 0.41
C GLN A 246 -6.39 -22.04 -0.95
N GLU A 247 -6.14 -23.29 -1.40
CA GLU A 247 -5.52 -23.56 -2.69
C GLU A 247 -6.30 -22.94 -3.85
N ASP A 248 -7.63 -23.04 -3.81
CA ASP A 248 -8.48 -22.49 -4.86
C ASP A 248 -8.41 -20.97 -4.92
N VAL A 249 -8.33 -20.30 -3.75
CA VAL A 249 -8.17 -18.85 -3.68
C VAL A 249 -6.80 -18.43 -4.20
N TRP A 250 -5.72 -19.10 -3.76
CA TRP A 250 -4.36 -18.79 -4.21
C TRP A 250 -4.17 -19.03 -5.71
N ASN A 251 -4.69 -20.16 -6.22
CA ASN A 251 -4.60 -20.52 -7.63
C ASN A 251 -5.44 -19.61 -8.54
N THR A 252 -6.46 -18.96 -7.99
CA THR A 252 -7.26 -17.97 -8.72
C THR A 252 -6.61 -16.60 -8.67
N MET A 253 -6.24 -16.13 -7.48
CA MET A 253 -5.81 -14.74 -7.29
C MET A 253 -4.33 -14.50 -7.56
N GLY A 254 -3.45 -15.48 -7.31
CA GLY A 254 -2.01 -15.35 -7.60
C GLY A 254 -1.74 -15.02 -9.06
N PRO A 255 -2.15 -15.87 -10.02
CA PRO A 255 -1.96 -15.60 -11.46
C PRO A 255 -2.65 -14.31 -11.93
N LEU A 256 -3.85 -14.03 -11.42
CA LEU A 256 -4.61 -12.82 -11.77
C LEU A 256 -3.83 -11.55 -11.35
N MET A 257 -3.38 -11.50 -10.11
CA MET A 257 -2.63 -10.36 -9.62
C MET A 257 -1.25 -10.24 -10.27
N THR A 258 -0.58 -11.36 -10.55
CA THR A 258 0.66 -11.36 -11.35
C THR A 258 0.44 -10.70 -12.70
N SER A 259 -0.61 -11.07 -13.42
CA SER A 259 -0.97 -10.47 -14.72
C SER A 259 -1.18 -8.95 -14.62
N ILE A 260 -1.86 -8.48 -13.57
CA ILE A 260 -2.03 -7.04 -13.34
C ILE A 260 -0.68 -6.34 -13.07
N PHE A 261 0.16 -6.92 -12.21
CA PHE A 261 1.49 -6.35 -11.97
C PHE A 261 2.32 -6.33 -13.25
N GLU A 262 2.33 -7.40 -14.05
CA GLU A 262 3.07 -7.46 -15.32
C GLU A 262 2.58 -6.39 -16.32
N GLU A 263 1.28 -6.15 -16.42
CA GLU A 263 0.71 -5.12 -17.30
C GLU A 263 1.18 -3.70 -16.94
N PHE A 264 1.38 -3.41 -15.64
CA PHE A 264 1.70 -2.07 -15.15
C PHE A 264 3.12 -1.91 -14.60
N ALA A 265 3.94 -2.97 -14.60
CA ALA A 265 5.31 -2.97 -14.05
C ALA A 265 6.33 -2.19 -14.89
N GLU A 266 5.96 -1.67 -16.07
CA GLU A 266 6.86 -0.96 -16.99
C GLU A 266 8.12 -1.79 -17.35
N GLY A 267 7.95 -3.11 -17.52
CA GLY A 267 9.02 -4.04 -17.90
C GLY A 267 9.84 -4.57 -16.72
N LYS A 268 9.56 -4.19 -15.49
CA LYS A 268 10.22 -4.77 -14.31
C LYS A 268 9.76 -6.22 -14.11
N PRO A 269 10.66 -7.13 -13.70
CA PRO A 269 10.30 -8.50 -13.38
C PRO A 269 9.26 -8.59 -12.25
N VAL A 270 8.33 -9.54 -12.38
CA VAL A 270 7.27 -9.83 -11.40
C VAL A 270 7.33 -11.32 -11.04
N THR A 271 7.23 -11.65 -9.75
CA THR A 271 7.16 -13.04 -9.29
C THR A 271 5.97 -13.76 -9.89
N LYS A 272 6.20 -14.87 -10.60
CA LYS A 272 5.15 -15.65 -11.27
C LYS A 272 4.51 -16.67 -10.34
N GLU A 273 5.31 -17.40 -9.61
CA GLU A 273 4.89 -18.39 -8.61
C GLU A 273 5.16 -17.82 -7.22
N TRP A 274 4.12 -17.46 -6.52
CA TRP A 274 4.26 -16.84 -5.21
C TRP A 274 4.61 -17.88 -4.15
N PRO A 275 5.79 -17.78 -3.51
CA PRO A 275 6.12 -18.68 -2.41
C PRO A 275 5.11 -18.54 -1.27
N ARG A 276 4.81 -19.66 -0.62
CA ARG A 276 3.96 -19.72 0.58
C ARG A 276 4.86 -19.86 1.77
N ILE A 277 4.88 -18.86 2.61
CA ILE A 277 5.77 -18.78 3.77
C ILE A 277 4.89 -18.83 5.03
N PRO A 278 5.02 -19.87 5.87
CA PRO A 278 4.34 -19.89 7.15
C PRO A 278 4.69 -18.67 8.01
N TYR A 279 3.71 -18.15 8.75
CA TYR A 279 3.89 -16.97 9.60
C TYR A 279 5.12 -17.09 10.51
N ASP A 280 5.26 -18.21 11.22
CA ASP A 280 6.38 -18.42 12.14
C ASP A 280 7.73 -18.42 11.41
N GLU A 281 7.77 -18.93 10.17
CA GLU A 281 8.96 -18.91 9.32
C GLU A 281 9.29 -17.48 8.86
N ALA A 282 8.27 -16.70 8.48
CA ALA A 282 8.44 -15.31 8.08
C ALA A 282 9.03 -14.47 9.23
N ILE A 283 8.52 -14.65 10.44
CA ILE A 283 9.04 -14.00 11.64
C ILE A 283 10.49 -14.41 11.91
N ARG A 284 10.82 -15.70 11.84
CA ARG A 284 12.18 -16.20 12.09
C ARG A 284 13.21 -15.76 11.05
N LYS A 285 12.83 -15.83 9.78
CA LYS A 285 13.76 -15.53 8.68
C LYS A 285 13.91 -14.06 8.37
N TYR A 286 12.83 -13.28 8.55
CA TYR A 286 12.77 -11.89 8.08
C TYR A 286 12.42 -10.89 9.17
N GLY A 287 11.98 -11.34 10.35
CA GLY A 287 11.57 -10.47 11.45
C GLY A 287 10.26 -9.70 11.18
N SER A 288 9.45 -10.19 10.25
CA SER A 288 8.23 -9.53 9.83
C SER A 288 7.27 -10.51 9.16
N ASP A 289 5.98 -10.34 9.37
CA ASP A 289 4.89 -10.96 8.61
C ASP A 289 4.68 -10.33 7.22
N LYS A 290 5.47 -9.30 6.90
CA LYS A 290 5.44 -8.59 5.61
C LYS A 290 6.87 -8.44 5.04
N PRO A 291 7.54 -9.57 4.72
CA PRO A 291 8.94 -9.53 4.30
C PRO A 291 9.13 -8.86 2.93
N ASP A 292 10.13 -8.00 2.82
CA ASP A 292 10.65 -7.60 1.51
C ASP A 292 11.63 -8.66 1.02
N LEU A 293 11.17 -9.50 0.08
CA LEU A 293 11.98 -10.58 -0.48
C LEU A 293 13.04 -10.10 -1.48
N ARG A 294 13.00 -8.83 -1.87
CA ARG A 294 14.07 -8.19 -2.67
C ARG A 294 15.36 -8.03 -1.86
N ASN A 295 15.25 -8.00 -0.53
CA ASN A 295 16.39 -8.04 0.38
C ASN A 295 16.82 -9.50 0.59
N PRO A 296 18.01 -9.90 0.14
CA PRO A 296 18.46 -11.30 0.18
C PRO A 296 18.86 -11.79 1.58
N ILE A 297 18.89 -10.92 2.58
CA ILE A 297 19.29 -11.28 3.93
C ILE A 297 18.24 -12.21 4.54
N VAL A 298 18.66 -13.39 4.97
CA VAL A 298 17.86 -14.38 5.71
C VAL A 298 18.49 -14.61 7.07
N MET A 299 17.77 -14.33 8.14
CA MET A 299 18.22 -14.52 9.51
C MET A 299 18.21 -16.02 9.87
N GLN A 300 19.11 -16.40 10.77
CA GLN A 300 19.19 -17.78 11.29
C GLN A 300 19.45 -17.77 12.81
N ALA A 301 18.91 -18.77 13.50
CA ALA A 301 19.24 -19.01 14.89
C ALA A 301 20.65 -19.61 15.01
N VAL A 302 21.44 -19.05 15.91
CA VAL A 302 22.83 -19.44 16.20
C VAL A 302 23.10 -19.63 17.69
N THR A 303 22.04 -19.87 18.44
CA THR A 303 22.03 -19.97 19.92
C THR A 303 23.04 -20.99 20.42
N GLU A 304 23.18 -22.13 19.74
CA GLU A 304 24.10 -23.21 20.12
C GLU A 304 25.58 -22.76 20.17
N HIS A 305 25.97 -21.86 19.28
CA HIS A 305 27.34 -21.35 19.24
C HIS A 305 27.67 -20.40 20.41
N PHE A 306 26.67 -19.87 21.11
CA PHE A 306 26.84 -19.00 22.27
C PHE A 306 26.63 -19.71 23.61
N ALA A 307 25.94 -20.85 23.63
CA ALA A 307 25.73 -21.64 24.83
C ALA A 307 27.07 -22.10 25.43
N GLY A 308 27.31 -21.76 26.70
CA GLY A 308 28.57 -22.07 27.39
C GLY A 308 29.82 -21.39 26.80
N SER A 309 29.67 -20.34 25.99
CA SER A 309 30.79 -19.61 25.41
C SER A 309 31.46 -18.64 26.41
N GLY A 310 32.62 -18.10 26.02
CA GLY A 310 33.32 -17.05 26.79
C GLY A 310 32.59 -15.71 26.78
N PHE A 311 31.61 -15.47 25.90
CA PHE A 311 30.80 -14.28 25.93
C PHE A 311 29.69 -14.40 26.97
N LYS A 312 30.03 -14.00 28.20
CA LYS A 312 29.24 -14.22 29.43
C LYS A 312 27.83 -13.67 29.36
N VAL A 313 27.60 -12.58 28.62
CA VAL A 313 26.27 -11.96 28.50
C VAL A 313 25.30 -12.92 27.83
N PHE A 314 25.59 -13.39 26.62
CA PHE A 314 24.69 -14.31 25.88
C PHE A 314 24.64 -15.69 26.54
N ALA A 315 25.77 -16.22 26.96
CA ALA A 315 25.82 -17.51 27.65
C ALA A 315 24.97 -17.49 28.94
N GLY A 316 25.01 -16.39 29.69
CA GLY A 316 24.22 -16.20 30.93
C GLY A 316 22.71 -16.07 30.63
N MET A 317 22.33 -15.34 29.58
CA MET A 317 20.94 -15.22 29.17
C MET A 317 20.35 -16.60 28.77
N ILE A 318 21.08 -17.37 27.96
CA ILE A 318 20.67 -18.72 27.54
C ILE A 318 20.50 -19.64 28.75
N ALA A 319 21.47 -19.63 29.67
CA ALA A 319 21.42 -20.48 30.87
C ALA A 319 20.28 -20.13 31.83
N SER A 320 19.87 -18.87 31.89
CA SER A 320 18.83 -18.37 32.81
C SER A 320 17.41 -18.52 32.30
N ASN A 321 17.20 -18.60 30.98
CA ASN A 321 15.85 -18.65 30.41
C ASN A 321 15.86 -19.48 29.11
N PRO A 322 15.10 -20.62 29.07
CA PRO A 322 15.03 -21.51 27.92
C PRO A 322 14.35 -20.90 26.69
N LYS A 323 13.66 -19.77 26.83
CA LYS A 323 13.05 -19.04 25.69
C LYS A 323 14.03 -18.13 24.97
N VAL A 324 15.25 -17.95 25.49
CA VAL A 324 16.27 -17.09 24.87
C VAL A 324 16.85 -17.75 23.65
N GLU A 325 16.80 -17.05 22.55
CA GLU A 325 17.48 -17.38 21.30
C GLU A 325 18.47 -16.26 20.93
N ILE A 326 19.48 -16.63 20.15
CA ILE A 326 20.39 -15.69 19.49
C ILE A 326 20.15 -15.82 17.97
N TRP A 327 19.74 -14.73 17.36
CA TRP A 327 19.55 -14.69 15.91
C TRP A 327 20.68 -13.91 15.24
N ALA A 328 21.15 -14.45 14.11
CA ALA A 328 22.19 -13.88 13.28
C ALA A 328 21.58 -13.21 12.06
N ILE A 329 22.04 -12.00 11.76
CA ILE A 329 21.67 -11.21 10.58
C ILE A 329 22.93 -11.16 9.70
N PRO A 330 23.06 -12.03 8.67
CA PRO A 330 24.21 -12.04 7.79
C PRO A 330 24.22 -10.78 6.90
N ALA A 331 25.40 -10.19 6.75
CA ALA A 331 25.60 -8.96 5.97
C ALA A 331 26.77 -9.18 4.98
N LYS A 332 26.45 -9.70 3.81
CA LYS A 332 27.43 -9.87 2.74
C LYS A 332 27.97 -8.51 2.31
N THR A 333 29.28 -8.43 2.08
CA THR A 333 30.02 -7.18 1.79
C THR A 333 30.03 -6.16 2.95
N GLY A 334 29.50 -6.51 4.11
CA GLY A 334 29.42 -5.65 5.31
C GLY A 334 30.65 -5.71 6.23
N GLY A 335 31.75 -6.33 5.81
CA GLY A 335 32.93 -6.63 6.65
C GLY A 335 33.80 -5.44 7.03
N SER A 336 33.36 -4.20 6.83
CA SER A 336 34.09 -3.03 7.30
C SER A 336 33.71 -2.68 8.75
N ARG A 337 34.71 -2.43 9.59
CA ARG A 337 34.49 -2.01 10.97
C ARG A 337 33.61 -0.75 11.06
N ALA A 338 33.82 0.21 10.16
CA ALA A 338 33.05 1.45 10.14
C ALA A 338 31.55 1.20 9.90
N PHE A 339 31.20 0.25 9.04
CA PHE A 339 29.80 -0.13 8.82
C PHE A 339 29.22 -0.84 10.06
N CYS A 340 29.96 -1.78 10.65
CA CYS A 340 29.51 -2.47 11.85
C CYS A 340 29.28 -1.50 13.03
N ASP A 341 30.20 -0.54 13.22
CA ASP A 341 30.07 0.50 14.25
C ASP A 341 28.85 1.40 13.99
N ARG A 342 28.55 1.77 12.73
CA ARG A 342 27.33 2.54 12.38
C ARG A 342 26.06 1.76 12.68
N MET A 343 26.00 0.48 12.35
CA MET A 343 24.85 -0.38 12.66
C MET A 343 24.63 -0.50 14.16
N ASN A 344 25.69 -0.65 14.95
CA ASN A 344 25.60 -0.66 16.40
C ASN A 344 25.12 0.70 16.97
N ALA A 345 25.63 1.81 16.47
CA ALA A 345 25.19 3.16 16.86
C ALA A 345 23.72 3.42 16.48
N TRP A 346 23.30 2.96 15.31
CA TRP A 346 21.89 3.01 14.91
C TRP A 346 21.00 2.22 15.88
N ALA A 347 21.37 0.99 16.24
CA ALA A 347 20.62 0.19 17.21
C ALA A 347 20.47 0.91 18.55
N GLN A 348 21.55 1.54 19.06
CA GLN A 348 21.51 2.33 20.29
C GLN A 348 20.58 3.55 20.16
N SER A 349 20.56 4.21 19.01
CA SER A 349 19.66 5.34 18.74
C SER A 349 18.18 4.96 18.71
N THR A 350 17.86 3.68 18.48
CA THR A 350 16.49 3.14 18.54
C THR A 350 16.11 2.60 19.93
N GLY A 351 16.96 2.84 20.94
CA GLY A 351 16.70 2.43 22.33
C GLY A 351 17.14 0.99 22.66
N GLN A 352 17.88 0.34 21.77
CA GLN A 352 18.44 -0.99 22.02
C GLN A 352 19.80 -0.88 22.75
N PRO A 353 20.22 -1.88 23.51
CA PRO A 353 21.52 -1.86 24.22
C PRO A 353 22.72 -1.84 23.25
N GLY A 354 22.51 -2.23 22.00
CA GLY A 354 23.48 -2.29 20.93
C GLY A 354 23.22 -3.48 20.00
N LEU A 355 24.08 -3.62 19.00
CA LEU A 355 24.02 -4.71 18.02
C LEU A 355 25.42 -5.34 17.95
N GLY A 356 25.58 -6.49 18.59
CA GLY A 356 26.83 -7.23 18.56
C GLY A 356 27.16 -7.70 17.16
N TYR A 357 28.44 -7.77 16.81
CA TYR A 357 28.83 -8.15 15.46
C TYR A 357 30.13 -8.95 15.40
N ILE A 358 30.29 -9.70 14.32
CA ILE A 358 31.53 -10.33 13.84
C ILE A 358 31.68 -9.96 12.38
N PHE A 359 32.89 -9.66 11.92
CA PHE A 359 33.22 -9.54 10.50
C PHE A 359 34.44 -10.40 10.16
N TRP A 360 34.50 -10.86 8.92
CA TRP A 360 35.58 -11.74 8.46
C TRP A 360 36.48 -11.02 7.48
N ARG A 361 37.80 -11.24 7.64
CA ARG A 361 38.83 -10.69 6.78
C ARG A 361 39.97 -11.67 6.61
N LYS A 362 40.59 -11.65 5.45
CA LYS A 362 41.86 -12.39 5.25
C LYS A 362 43.00 -11.68 5.91
N GLU A 363 43.78 -12.44 6.69
CA GLU A 363 45.05 -11.98 7.23
C GLU A 363 46.11 -13.00 6.75
N GLY A 364 46.85 -12.66 5.66
CA GLY A 364 47.63 -13.61 4.88
C GLY A 364 46.73 -14.62 4.17
N ASP A 365 47.01 -15.91 4.33
CA ASP A 365 46.20 -16.99 3.74
C ASP A 365 45.05 -17.46 4.65
N LYS A 366 44.93 -16.91 5.84
CA LYS A 366 43.93 -17.31 6.83
C LYS A 366 42.75 -16.34 6.85
N LEU A 367 41.54 -16.89 6.82
CA LEU A 367 40.31 -16.13 7.04
C LEU A 367 40.03 -16.06 8.54
N GLU A 368 40.03 -14.85 9.11
CA GLU A 368 39.88 -14.62 10.53
C GLU A 368 38.61 -13.82 10.84
N GLY A 369 37.87 -14.26 11.86
CA GLY A 369 36.74 -13.50 12.42
C GLY A 369 37.26 -12.47 13.43
N ALA A 370 36.81 -11.23 13.24
CA ALA A 370 37.16 -10.09 14.09
C ALA A 370 35.92 -9.40 14.63
N GLY A 371 36.09 -8.58 15.66
CA GLY A 371 35.01 -7.82 16.28
C GLY A 371 34.82 -8.16 17.76
N PRO A 372 33.84 -7.47 18.42
CA PRO A 372 33.68 -7.58 19.88
C PRO A 372 33.33 -9.00 20.35
N LEU A 373 32.57 -9.76 19.56
CA LEU A 373 32.13 -11.10 19.93
C LEU A 373 33.17 -12.18 19.59
N ALA A 374 33.85 -12.07 18.46
CA ALA A 374 34.79 -13.10 17.97
C ALA A 374 35.84 -13.48 19.01
N LYS A 375 36.47 -12.51 19.66
CA LYS A 375 37.49 -12.73 20.69
C LYS A 375 36.98 -13.51 21.89
N ASN A 376 35.69 -13.34 22.24
CA ASN A 376 35.10 -13.93 23.43
C ASN A 376 34.56 -15.34 23.22
N ILE A 377 34.10 -15.66 22.00
CA ILE A 377 33.55 -16.99 21.71
C ILE A 377 34.58 -17.98 21.18
N GLY A 378 35.71 -17.47 20.71
CA GLY A 378 36.82 -18.26 20.16
C GLY A 378 36.68 -18.57 18.68
N GLU A 379 37.83 -18.98 18.06
CA GLU A 379 37.94 -19.20 16.63
C GLU A 379 37.00 -20.30 16.10
N GLU A 380 36.96 -21.45 16.81
CA GLU A 380 36.12 -22.60 16.41
C GLU A 380 34.65 -22.23 16.26
N ARG A 381 34.06 -21.51 17.26
CA ARG A 381 32.67 -21.09 17.22
C ARG A 381 32.42 -19.99 16.18
N THR A 382 33.38 -19.09 16.01
CA THR A 382 33.35 -18.03 15.01
C THR A 382 33.31 -18.61 13.59
N ASP A 383 34.13 -19.64 13.33
CA ASP A 383 34.17 -20.34 12.02
C ASP A 383 32.91 -21.19 11.80
N ALA A 384 32.38 -21.82 12.83
CA ALA A 384 31.10 -22.54 12.77
C ALA A 384 29.94 -21.64 12.38
N ILE A 385 29.83 -20.43 12.97
CA ILE A 385 28.82 -19.41 12.60
C ILE A 385 29.02 -18.99 11.14
N ARG A 386 30.26 -18.70 10.72
CA ARG A 386 30.59 -18.35 9.34
C ARG A 386 30.11 -19.39 8.35
N THR A 387 30.44 -20.66 8.62
CA THR A 387 30.09 -21.80 7.78
C THR A 387 28.57 -21.99 7.69
N GLN A 388 27.86 -21.92 8.83
CA GLN A 388 26.39 -22.02 8.87
C GLN A 388 25.73 -20.93 8.03
N LEU A 389 26.23 -19.70 8.09
CA LEU A 389 25.65 -18.55 7.40
C LEU A 389 26.15 -18.37 5.96
N GLY A 390 27.11 -19.16 5.50
CA GLY A 390 27.71 -19.06 4.15
C GLY A 390 28.42 -17.73 3.92
N LEU A 391 29.15 -17.24 4.94
CA LEU A 391 29.90 -15.99 4.90
C LEU A 391 31.38 -16.22 4.53
N ASP A 392 32.01 -15.18 3.96
CA ASP A 392 33.40 -15.24 3.48
C ASP A 392 34.14 -13.92 3.77
N ASP A 393 35.31 -13.75 3.17
CA ASP A 393 36.13 -12.55 3.25
C ASP A 393 35.32 -11.28 2.85
N GLY A 394 35.38 -10.25 3.69
CA GLY A 394 34.64 -9.01 3.48
C GLY A 394 33.19 -9.04 3.95
N ASP A 395 32.73 -10.12 4.56
CA ASP A 395 31.36 -10.24 5.09
C ASP A 395 31.32 -9.95 6.60
N ALA A 396 30.10 -9.63 7.09
CA ALA A 396 29.82 -9.45 8.51
C ALA A 396 28.54 -10.19 8.93
N CYS A 397 28.35 -10.26 10.23
CA CYS A 397 27.11 -10.73 10.84
C CYS A 397 26.80 -9.95 12.11
N PHE A 398 25.53 -9.60 12.28
CA PHE A 398 25.01 -8.96 13.49
C PHE A 398 24.19 -9.94 14.30
N PHE A 399 24.11 -9.73 15.61
CA PHE A 399 23.46 -10.65 16.55
C PHE A 399 22.44 -9.91 17.42
N VAL A 400 21.24 -10.49 17.52
CA VAL A 400 20.20 -10.08 18.45
C VAL A 400 19.91 -11.23 19.40
N ALA A 401 19.81 -10.94 20.69
CA ALA A 401 19.65 -11.93 21.76
C ALA A 401 18.47 -11.62 22.66
N GLY A 402 17.70 -12.63 23.06
CA GLY A 402 16.59 -12.49 23.99
C GLY A 402 15.46 -13.46 23.69
N ASP A 403 14.26 -13.12 24.18
CA ASP A 403 13.02 -13.81 23.79
C ASP A 403 12.59 -13.33 22.39
N PRO A 404 12.51 -14.22 21.38
CA PRO A 404 12.13 -13.85 20.01
C PRO A 404 10.82 -13.06 19.92
N ALA A 405 9.84 -13.38 20.76
CA ALA A 405 8.56 -12.67 20.78
C ALA A 405 8.71 -11.16 21.08
N LYS A 406 9.80 -10.76 21.74
CA LYS A 406 10.08 -9.37 22.10
C LYS A 406 11.01 -8.65 21.13
N PHE A 407 11.92 -9.37 20.47
CA PHE A 407 12.97 -8.74 19.66
C PHE A 407 12.78 -8.89 18.15
N TYR A 408 11.88 -9.76 17.66
CA TYR A 408 11.81 -10.07 16.24
C TYR A 408 11.60 -8.84 15.34
N LYS A 409 10.80 -7.87 15.81
CA LYS A 409 10.56 -6.61 15.08
C LYS A 409 11.86 -5.83 14.87
N PHE A 410 12.62 -5.67 15.96
CA PHE A 410 13.94 -5.02 15.89
C PHE A 410 14.91 -5.78 14.98
N ALA A 411 14.93 -7.11 15.04
CA ALA A 411 15.75 -7.93 14.15
C ALA A 411 15.38 -7.71 12.67
N GLY A 412 14.09 -7.61 12.36
CA GLY A 412 13.57 -7.25 11.03
C GLY A 412 13.97 -5.84 10.59
N GLU A 413 13.91 -4.86 11.48
CA GLU A 413 14.37 -3.49 11.22
C GLU A 413 15.89 -3.46 10.94
N ALA A 414 16.68 -4.20 11.72
CA ALA A 414 18.13 -4.31 11.53
C ALA A 414 18.47 -5.01 10.20
N ARG A 415 17.72 -6.06 9.83
CA ARG A 415 17.80 -6.71 8.51
C ARG A 415 17.54 -5.72 7.37
N THR A 416 16.46 -4.95 7.49
CA THR A 416 16.09 -3.93 6.49
C THR A 416 17.17 -2.86 6.38
N LYS A 417 17.61 -2.32 7.51
CA LYS A 417 18.68 -1.31 7.57
C LYS A 417 19.99 -1.79 6.95
N ALA A 418 20.41 -3.03 7.25
CA ALA A 418 21.61 -3.61 6.67
C ALA A 418 21.49 -3.78 5.15
N GLY A 419 20.37 -4.29 4.66
CA GLY A 419 20.11 -4.47 3.23
C GLY A 419 20.10 -3.14 2.45
N GLU A 420 19.58 -2.08 3.05
CA GLU A 420 19.55 -0.75 2.45
C GLU A 420 20.95 -0.10 2.41
N GLU A 421 21.67 -0.08 3.53
CA GLU A 421 23.01 0.52 3.58
C GLU A 421 24.04 -0.19 2.69
N LEU A 422 23.89 -1.48 2.51
CA LEU A 422 24.75 -2.29 1.64
C LEU A 422 24.24 -2.35 0.18
N ASN A 423 23.14 -1.66 -0.16
CA ASN A 423 22.50 -1.68 -1.47
C ASN A 423 22.22 -3.09 -1.99
N LEU A 424 21.78 -4.01 -1.11
CA LEU A 424 21.47 -5.38 -1.46
C LEU A 424 20.05 -5.56 -2.00
N VAL A 425 19.18 -4.57 -1.79
CA VAL A 425 17.76 -4.63 -2.20
C VAL A 425 17.64 -4.37 -3.70
N ASP A 426 17.16 -5.35 -4.46
CA ASP A 426 16.85 -5.18 -5.89
C ASP A 426 15.54 -4.38 -6.05
N ARG A 427 15.67 -3.06 -6.29
CA ARG A 427 14.52 -2.15 -6.38
C ARG A 427 13.79 -2.21 -7.71
N ASP A 428 14.34 -2.89 -8.72
CA ASP A 428 13.80 -2.92 -10.08
C ASP A 428 12.93 -4.15 -10.35
N ARG A 429 12.27 -4.69 -9.32
CA ARG A 429 11.37 -5.83 -9.43
C ARG A 429 10.24 -5.80 -8.41
N PHE A 430 9.20 -6.60 -8.67
CA PHE A 430 8.11 -6.88 -7.74
C PHE A 430 8.22 -8.33 -7.24
N GLU A 431 8.53 -8.48 -5.96
CA GLU A 431 8.56 -9.78 -5.29
C GLU A 431 7.28 -9.97 -4.48
N LEU A 432 6.53 -11.00 -4.84
CA LEU A 432 5.24 -11.34 -4.27
C LEU A 432 5.31 -12.69 -3.54
N CYS A 433 4.64 -12.78 -2.39
CA CYS A 433 4.49 -14.03 -1.64
C CYS A 433 3.16 -14.08 -0.90
N TRP A 434 2.79 -15.30 -0.48
CA TRP A 434 1.74 -15.54 0.50
C TRP A 434 2.36 -15.81 1.86
N ILE A 435 1.91 -15.10 2.89
CA ILE A 435 2.16 -15.47 4.28
C ILE A 435 0.94 -16.25 4.75
N VAL A 436 1.15 -17.42 5.33
CA VAL A 436 0.10 -18.40 5.64
C VAL A 436 0.21 -18.88 7.08
N ASP A 437 -0.81 -19.62 7.56
CA ASP A 437 -0.81 -20.24 8.88
C ASP A 437 -0.60 -19.27 10.04
N PHE A 438 -1.32 -18.15 9.99
CA PHE A 438 -1.31 -17.17 11.08
C PHE A 438 -1.81 -17.78 12.41
N PRO A 439 -1.35 -17.30 13.56
CA PRO A 439 -1.94 -17.66 14.84
C PRO A 439 -3.41 -17.22 14.84
N PHE A 440 -4.30 -18.08 15.37
CA PHE A 440 -5.73 -17.74 15.51
C PHE A 440 -5.97 -16.84 16.73
N PHE A 441 -5.26 -17.12 17.81
CA PHE A 441 -5.28 -16.34 19.04
C PHE A 441 -3.88 -15.83 19.38
N GLU A 442 -3.85 -14.75 20.16
CA GLU A 442 -2.64 -14.22 20.78
C GLU A 442 -2.89 -13.85 22.26
N TRP A 443 -1.82 -13.66 23.00
CA TRP A 443 -1.91 -13.17 24.37
C TRP A 443 -1.87 -11.64 24.38
N SER A 444 -2.94 -11.00 24.84
CA SER A 444 -2.98 -9.55 25.06
C SER A 444 -2.25 -9.18 26.34
N GLU A 445 -1.10 -8.55 26.25
CA GLU A 445 -0.36 -8.05 27.40
C GLU A 445 -1.08 -6.91 28.13
N GLU A 446 -1.89 -6.13 27.42
CA GLU A 446 -2.68 -5.04 27.96
C GLU A 446 -3.88 -5.56 28.76
N GLU A 447 -4.67 -6.47 28.18
CA GLU A 447 -5.88 -6.99 28.80
C GLU A 447 -5.62 -8.24 29.68
N LYS A 448 -4.41 -8.82 29.65
CA LYS A 448 -4.00 -10.04 30.38
C LYS A 448 -4.92 -11.23 30.09
N LYS A 449 -5.32 -11.39 28.85
CA LYS A 449 -6.19 -12.49 28.39
C LYS A 449 -5.79 -12.94 26.99
N VAL A 450 -6.35 -14.08 26.57
CA VAL A 450 -6.34 -14.53 25.17
C VAL A 450 -7.28 -13.65 24.37
N ASP A 451 -6.83 -13.22 23.19
CA ASP A 451 -7.65 -12.46 22.23
C ASP A 451 -7.41 -12.98 20.81
N PHE A 452 -8.24 -12.58 19.85
CA PHE A 452 -8.01 -12.90 18.45
C PHE A 452 -6.75 -12.19 17.94
N ALA A 453 -5.86 -12.94 17.28
CA ALA A 453 -4.65 -12.36 16.73
C ALA A 453 -4.94 -11.43 15.55
N HIS A 454 -5.96 -11.79 14.75
CA HIS A 454 -6.35 -11.05 13.53
C HIS A 454 -7.88 -11.10 13.33
N ASN A 455 -8.35 -11.74 12.25
CA ASN A 455 -9.75 -11.77 11.86
C ASN A 455 -10.52 -12.89 12.56
N PRO A 456 -11.54 -12.60 13.39
CA PRO A 456 -12.34 -13.60 14.11
C PRO A 456 -13.23 -14.45 13.20
N PHE A 457 -13.43 -14.07 11.94
CA PHE A 457 -14.26 -14.80 10.98
C PHE A 457 -13.51 -15.92 10.24
N SER A 458 -12.20 -16.07 10.48
CA SER A 458 -11.39 -17.14 9.90
C SER A 458 -11.77 -18.50 10.52
N MET A 459 -11.62 -19.56 9.74
CA MET A 459 -11.73 -20.91 10.25
C MET A 459 -10.44 -21.29 11.01
N PRO A 460 -10.52 -21.73 12.28
CA PRO A 460 -9.37 -22.30 12.95
C PRO A 460 -9.00 -23.64 12.34
N GLN A 461 -7.70 -23.93 12.21
CA GLN A 461 -7.23 -25.24 11.77
C GLN A 461 -7.58 -26.28 12.84
N GLY A 462 -8.16 -27.41 12.40
CA GLY A 462 -8.73 -28.40 13.30
C GLY A 462 -10.16 -28.10 13.80
N GLY A 463 -10.72 -26.92 13.44
CA GLY A 463 -12.13 -26.59 13.68
C GLY A 463 -12.53 -26.60 15.16
N LEU A 464 -13.73 -27.08 15.43
CA LEU A 464 -14.29 -27.14 16.79
C LEU A 464 -13.46 -28.05 17.73
N ASP A 465 -12.94 -29.17 17.23
CA ASP A 465 -12.11 -30.07 18.02
C ASP A 465 -10.85 -29.39 18.57
N ALA A 466 -10.15 -28.61 17.72
CA ALA A 466 -8.99 -27.84 18.15
C ALA A 466 -9.34 -26.79 19.23
N LEU A 467 -10.46 -26.08 19.06
CA LEU A 467 -10.93 -25.11 20.06
C LEU A 467 -11.28 -25.77 21.41
N GLN A 468 -11.75 -26.99 21.42
CA GLN A 468 -12.13 -27.73 22.65
C GLN A 468 -10.93 -28.35 23.36
N ASN A 469 -9.94 -28.86 22.60
CA ASN A 469 -8.94 -29.80 23.11
C ASN A 469 -7.49 -29.26 23.07
N GLN A 470 -7.21 -28.15 22.38
CA GLN A 470 -5.86 -27.60 22.29
C GLN A 470 -5.69 -26.31 23.10
N ASP A 471 -4.44 -25.98 23.41
CA ASP A 471 -4.10 -24.66 23.93
C ASP A 471 -4.42 -23.59 22.88
N PRO A 472 -5.25 -22.58 23.20
CA PRO A 472 -5.62 -21.53 22.25
C PRO A 472 -4.43 -20.87 21.54
N LEU A 473 -3.32 -20.64 22.24
CA LEU A 473 -2.13 -19.98 21.68
C LEU A 473 -1.35 -20.85 20.67
N THR A 474 -1.72 -22.13 20.51
CA THR A 474 -1.12 -23.04 19.51
C THR A 474 -1.97 -23.20 18.26
N ILE A 475 -3.22 -22.74 18.28
CA ILE A 475 -4.17 -22.91 17.17
C ILE A 475 -3.80 -21.93 16.05
N LYS A 476 -3.67 -22.44 14.82
CA LYS A 476 -3.47 -21.64 13.60
C LYS A 476 -4.82 -21.35 12.93
N ALA A 477 -4.87 -20.29 12.16
CA ALA A 477 -6.00 -19.94 11.30
C ALA A 477 -5.74 -20.36 9.85
N PHE A 478 -6.81 -20.66 9.11
CA PHE A 478 -6.77 -20.69 7.65
C PHE A 478 -6.77 -19.25 7.08
N GLN A 479 -5.88 -18.43 7.60
CA GLN A 479 -5.66 -17.05 7.18
C GLN A 479 -4.39 -16.96 6.33
N TYR A 480 -4.43 -16.05 5.36
CA TYR A 480 -3.32 -15.76 4.46
C TYR A 480 -3.29 -14.28 4.09
N ASP A 481 -2.08 -13.72 3.98
CA ASP A 481 -1.85 -12.38 3.49
C ASP A 481 -1.00 -12.43 2.21
N ALA A 482 -1.33 -11.58 1.25
CA ALA A 482 -0.47 -11.34 0.09
C ALA A 482 0.46 -10.18 0.40
N VAL A 483 1.75 -10.38 0.17
CA VAL A 483 2.79 -9.38 0.41
C VAL A 483 3.53 -9.07 -0.87
N CYS A 484 3.78 -7.79 -1.13
CA CYS A 484 4.61 -7.31 -2.23
C CYS A 484 5.63 -6.32 -1.72
N ASN A 485 6.92 -6.61 -1.91
CA ASN A 485 8.01 -5.67 -1.61
C ASN A 485 7.98 -5.10 -0.17
N GLY A 486 7.60 -5.92 0.80
CA GLY A 486 7.52 -5.50 2.21
C GLY A 486 6.19 -4.87 2.62
N PHE A 487 5.20 -4.81 1.72
CA PHE A 487 3.86 -4.30 2.00
C PHE A 487 2.82 -5.43 1.90
N GLU A 488 1.96 -5.53 2.90
CA GLU A 488 0.73 -6.30 2.79
C GLU A 488 -0.18 -5.64 1.76
N ILE A 489 -0.46 -6.35 0.68
CA ILE A 489 -1.37 -5.88 -0.37
C ILE A 489 -2.76 -6.52 -0.30
N ALA A 490 -2.89 -7.63 0.41
CA ALA A 490 -4.18 -8.26 0.69
C ALA A 490 -4.15 -9.07 1.97
N SER A 491 -5.32 -9.22 2.59
CA SER A 491 -5.59 -10.20 3.63
C SER A 491 -6.81 -11.02 3.28
N GLY A 492 -6.79 -12.30 3.62
CA GLY A 492 -7.88 -13.23 3.34
C GLY A 492 -7.88 -14.43 4.26
N SER A 493 -8.95 -15.23 4.18
CA SER A 493 -9.04 -16.50 4.90
C SER A 493 -10.11 -17.41 4.31
N ILE A 494 -10.06 -18.69 4.64
CA ILE A 494 -11.24 -19.55 4.62
C ILE A 494 -12.06 -19.19 5.85
N ARG A 495 -13.36 -18.98 5.65
CA ARG A 495 -14.24 -18.47 6.70
C ARG A 495 -14.79 -19.58 7.57
N ASN A 496 -15.01 -19.26 8.81
CA ASN A 496 -15.87 -20.11 9.65
C ASN A 496 -17.32 -19.98 9.18
N GLN A 497 -17.95 -21.10 8.89
CA GLN A 497 -19.37 -21.17 8.52
C GLN A 497 -20.21 -21.97 9.54
N SER A 498 -19.62 -22.44 10.65
CA SER A 498 -20.29 -23.19 11.71
C SER A 498 -20.67 -22.26 12.87
N PRO A 499 -21.96 -22.18 13.24
CA PRO A 499 -22.39 -21.43 14.42
C PRO A 499 -21.70 -21.92 15.70
N GLU A 500 -21.54 -23.24 15.87
CA GLU A 500 -20.93 -23.85 17.07
C GLU A 500 -19.44 -23.46 17.17
N THR A 501 -18.71 -23.52 16.06
CA THR A 501 -17.29 -23.11 16.00
C THR A 501 -17.15 -21.62 16.29
N MET A 502 -18.08 -20.79 15.80
CA MET A 502 -18.09 -19.36 16.07
C MET A 502 -18.25 -19.07 17.56
N VAL A 503 -19.26 -19.66 18.21
CA VAL A 503 -19.49 -19.49 19.66
C VAL A 503 -18.26 -19.96 20.46
N ALA A 504 -17.74 -21.15 20.16
CA ALA A 504 -16.58 -21.71 20.86
C ALA A 504 -15.33 -20.85 20.72
N ALA A 505 -15.11 -20.23 19.55
CA ALA A 505 -13.98 -19.32 19.36
C ALA A 505 -14.13 -18.03 20.18
N PHE A 506 -15.32 -17.44 20.19
CA PHE A 506 -15.59 -16.23 20.97
C PHE A 506 -15.57 -16.46 22.49
N GLU A 507 -15.99 -17.65 22.97
CA GLU A 507 -15.85 -18.03 24.37
C GLU A 507 -14.39 -18.07 24.85
N LYS A 508 -13.44 -18.42 23.98
CA LYS A 508 -12.01 -18.41 24.32
C LYS A 508 -11.47 -17.00 24.61
N VAL A 509 -12.08 -15.97 24.05
CA VAL A 509 -11.71 -14.57 24.31
C VAL A 509 -12.62 -13.91 25.37
N GLY A 510 -13.48 -14.70 26.02
CA GLY A 510 -14.33 -14.24 27.14
C GLY A 510 -15.66 -13.63 26.70
N LEU A 511 -16.13 -13.89 25.48
CA LEU A 511 -17.43 -13.44 24.97
C LEU A 511 -18.43 -14.60 24.98
N SER A 512 -19.66 -14.32 25.41
CA SER A 512 -20.75 -15.30 25.45
C SER A 512 -21.42 -15.46 24.09
N GLN A 513 -22.25 -16.52 23.95
CA GLN A 513 -23.13 -16.67 22.78
C GLN A 513 -24.02 -15.43 22.59
N GLN A 514 -24.53 -14.84 23.67
CA GLN A 514 -25.35 -13.61 23.57
C GLN A 514 -24.54 -12.45 22.98
N ASP A 515 -23.27 -12.30 23.33
CA ASP A 515 -22.39 -11.27 22.74
C ASP A 515 -22.21 -11.50 21.24
N VAL A 516 -22.11 -12.76 20.80
CA VAL A 516 -22.04 -13.11 19.37
C VAL A 516 -23.33 -12.74 18.65
N GLU A 517 -24.49 -13.05 19.24
CA GLU A 517 -25.79 -12.70 18.69
C GLU A 517 -26.02 -11.19 18.62
N ASP A 518 -25.58 -10.45 19.62
CA ASP A 518 -25.74 -9.00 19.68
C ASP A 518 -24.82 -8.28 18.66
N ARG A 519 -23.58 -8.76 18.49
CA ARG A 519 -22.58 -8.12 17.62
C ARG A 519 -22.64 -8.61 16.16
N PHE A 520 -22.93 -9.89 15.95
CA PHE A 520 -22.87 -10.57 14.65
C PHE A 520 -24.16 -11.31 14.31
N GLY A 521 -25.28 -10.92 14.90
CA GLY A 521 -26.55 -11.65 14.83
C GLY A 521 -27.06 -11.95 13.43
N GLY A 522 -26.79 -11.06 12.45
CA GLY A 522 -27.12 -11.31 11.05
C GLY A 522 -26.38 -12.51 10.46
N LEU A 523 -25.06 -12.55 10.66
CA LEU A 523 -24.19 -13.60 10.15
C LEU A 523 -24.41 -14.92 10.93
N TYR A 524 -24.49 -14.85 12.26
CA TYR A 524 -24.75 -16.00 13.12
C TYR A 524 -26.08 -16.69 12.77
N ARG A 525 -27.15 -15.93 12.55
CA ARG A 525 -28.43 -16.49 12.07
C ARG A 525 -28.30 -17.13 10.70
N ALA A 526 -27.60 -16.48 9.76
CA ALA A 526 -27.43 -17.00 8.41
C ALA A 526 -26.75 -18.37 8.40
N PHE A 527 -25.73 -18.57 9.24
CA PHE A 527 -25.02 -19.84 9.32
C PHE A 527 -25.89 -21.01 9.79
N GLN A 528 -26.99 -20.74 10.51
CA GLN A 528 -27.95 -21.77 10.93
C GLN A 528 -28.82 -22.30 9.78
N TYR A 529 -28.82 -21.63 8.60
CA TYR A 529 -29.65 -21.99 7.46
C TYR A 529 -28.85 -22.51 6.25
N GLY A 530 -27.70 -23.08 6.48
CA GLY A 530 -26.93 -23.78 5.46
C GLY A 530 -25.94 -22.88 4.75
N ALA A 531 -24.88 -22.48 5.44
CA ALA A 531 -23.75 -21.77 4.87
C ALA A 531 -22.80 -22.74 4.14
N PRO A 532 -22.40 -22.47 2.88
CA PRO A 532 -21.39 -23.28 2.20
C PRO A 532 -20.00 -23.01 2.77
N PRO A 533 -19.04 -23.93 2.63
CA PRO A 533 -17.63 -23.58 2.78
C PRO A 533 -17.29 -22.43 1.83
N HIS A 534 -16.66 -21.37 2.34
CA HIS A 534 -16.33 -20.19 1.54
C HIS A 534 -15.07 -19.52 2.03
N GLY A 535 -14.46 -18.74 1.17
CA GLY A 535 -13.25 -17.99 1.45
C GLY A 535 -13.03 -16.87 0.45
N GLY A 536 -12.20 -15.92 0.82
CA GLY A 536 -11.92 -14.78 -0.03
C GLY A 536 -10.78 -13.92 0.50
N ALA A 537 -10.61 -12.78 -0.12
CA ALA A 537 -9.57 -11.81 0.23
C ALA A 537 -10.04 -10.39 -0.07
N ALA A 538 -9.29 -9.42 0.46
CA ALA A 538 -9.46 -8.01 0.16
C ALA A 538 -8.10 -7.42 -0.20
N PHE A 539 -7.93 -7.04 -1.47
CA PHE A 539 -6.70 -6.42 -1.98
C PHE A 539 -6.80 -4.90 -1.87
N GLY A 540 -5.85 -4.27 -1.20
CA GLY A 540 -5.77 -2.81 -1.05
C GLY A 540 -5.35 -2.15 -2.36
N ILE A 541 -6.30 -1.59 -3.11
CA ILE A 541 -6.06 -0.97 -4.43
C ILE A 541 -5.07 0.18 -4.30
N ASP A 542 -5.25 1.03 -3.30
CA ASP A 542 -4.40 2.20 -3.08
C ASP A 542 -2.93 1.80 -2.90
N ARG A 543 -2.68 0.77 -2.10
CA ARG A 543 -1.32 0.28 -1.84
C ARG A 543 -0.70 -0.38 -3.08
N ILE A 544 -1.48 -1.16 -3.83
CA ILE A 544 -1.03 -1.76 -5.11
C ILE A 544 -0.64 -0.67 -6.10
N VAL A 545 -1.48 0.35 -6.28
CA VAL A 545 -1.19 1.46 -7.19
C VAL A 545 0.03 2.24 -6.73
N MET A 546 0.16 2.53 -5.43
CA MET A 546 1.34 3.20 -4.86
C MET A 546 2.63 2.47 -5.22
N LEU A 547 2.65 1.13 -5.08
CA LEU A 547 3.80 0.30 -5.45
C LEU A 547 4.09 0.36 -6.96
N LEU A 548 3.07 0.23 -7.80
CA LEU A 548 3.20 0.22 -9.27
C LEU A 548 3.70 1.55 -9.83
N VAL A 549 3.35 2.68 -9.23
CA VAL A 549 3.82 4.01 -9.68
C VAL A 549 5.08 4.47 -8.94
N GLY A 550 5.51 3.76 -7.91
CA GLY A 550 6.66 4.14 -7.07
C GLY A 550 6.42 5.40 -6.23
N ALA A 551 5.15 5.68 -5.88
CA ALA A 551 4.80 6.84 -5.05
C ALA A 551 5.24 6.62 -3.59
N LYS A 552 5.59 7.71 -2.91
CA LYS A 552 6.08 7.68 -1.52
C LYS A 552 4.94 7.62 -0.50
N ASN A 553 3.75 8.07 -0.88
CA ASN A 553 2.57 8.06 -0.02
C ASN A 553 1.28 7.94 -0.86
N LEU A 554 0.20 7.53 -0.21
CA LEU A 554 -1.10 7.29 -0.86
C LEU A 554 -1.78 8.57 -1.37
N ARG A 555 -1.44 9.75 -0.86
CA ARG A 555 -2.01 11.03 -1.35
C ARG A 555 -1.54 11.37 -2.77
N GLU A 556 -0.44 10.76 -3.23
CA GLU A 556 0.05 10.93 -4.61
C GLU A 556 -0.72 10.08 -5.63
N ILE A 557 -1.58 9.17 -5.18
CA ILE A 557 -2.39 8.31 -6.05
C ILE A 557 -3.91 8.49 -5.80
N SER A 558 -4.30 9.45 -4.95
CA SER A 558 -5.68 9.78 -4.62
C SER A 558 -6.07 11.13 -5.22
N LEU A 559 -7.29 11.24 -5.77
CA LEU A 559 -7.76 12.48 -6.40
C LEU A 559 -7.84 13.64 -5.41
N PHE A 560 -8.62 13.49 -4.37
CA PHE A 560 -8.92 14.51 -3.37
C PHE A 560 -8.75 13.96 -1.95
N PRO A 561 -7.50 13.67 -1.53
CA PRO A 561 -7.24 13.09 -0.22
C PRO A 561 -7.36 14.14 0.89
N MET A 562 -7.67 13.71 2.10
CA MET A 562 -7.51 14.50 3.30
C MET A 562 -6.03 14.68 3.66
N ASN A 563 -5.73 15.70 4.46
CA ASN A 563 -4.40 15.90 5.05
C ASN A 563 -4.15 14.94 6.25
N GLN A 564 -3.01 15.08 6.90
CA GLN A 564 -2.64 14.25 8.07
C GLN A 564 -3.49 14.53 9.32
N GLN A 565 -4.29 15.59 9.34
CA GLN A 565 -5.23 15.91 10.40
C GLN A 565 -6.66 15.47 10.07
N ALA A 566 -6.82 14.61 9.05
CA ALA A 566 -8.12 14.14 8.54
C ALA A 566 -9.04 15.30 8.10
N GLN A 567 -8.48 16.31 7.42
CA GLN A 567 -9.21 17.47 6.90
C GLN A 567 -9.14 17.50 5.37
N ASP A 568 -10.28 17.69 4.73
CA ASP A 568 -10.36 18.06 3.32
C ASP A 568 -10.23 19.60 3.20
N LEU A 569 -9.04 20.05 2.84
CA LEU A 569 -8.72 21.48 2.75
C LEU A 569 -9.33 22.16 1.51
N LEU A 570 -9.75 21.40 0.51
CA LEU A 570 -10.41 21.91 -0.69
C LEU A 570 -11.89 22.19 -0.43
N MET A 571 -12.60 21.22 0.15
CA MET A 571 -14.04 21.29 0.39
C MET A 571 -14.40 21.80 1.79
N GLY A 572 -13.41 21.91 2.70
CA GLY A 572 -13.61 22.40 4.06
C GLY A 572 -14.32 21.40 4.97
N ALA A 573 -13.99 20.10 4.84
CA ALA A 573 -14.53 19.07 5.72
C ALA A 573 -13.45 18.61 6.74
N PRO A 574 -13.85 18.26 7.99
CA PRO A 574 -15.19 18.34 8.55
C PRO A 574 -15.63 19.79 8.82
N SER A 575 -16.94 20.05 8.76
CA SER A 575 -17.52 21.36 9.01
C SER A 575 -18.61 21.29 10.08
N PRO A 576 -18.87 22.38 10.82
CA PRO A 576 -19.93 22.42 11.84
C PRO A 576 -21.31 22.18 11.22
N ALA A 577 -22.12 21.36 11.87
CA ALA A 577 -23.55 21.24 11.54
C ALA A 577 -24.32 22.48 11.96
N THR A 578 -25.32 22.87 11.17
CA THR A 578 -26.21 24.00 11.53
C THR A 578 -27.11 23.65 12.71
N PRO A 579 -27.59 24.65 13.47
CA PRO A 579 -28.55 24.42 14.57
C PRO A 579 -29.84 23.71 14.12
N THR A 580 -30.25 23.91 12.88
CA THR A 580 -31.43 23.23 12.30
C THR A 580 -31.13 21.74 12.07
N GLN A 581 -30.00 21.40 11.46
CA GLN A 581 -29.56 20.02 11.27
C GLN A 581 -29.45 19.27 12.60
N LEU A 582 -28.82 19.89 13.61
CA LEU A 582 -28.70 19.29 14.94
C LEU A 582 -30.06 19.02 15.59
N ARG A 583 -31.04 19.94 15.46
CA ARG A 583 -32.42 19.74 15.96
C ARG A 583 -33.10 18.59 15.22
N GLU A 584 -33.02 18.56 13.89
CA GLU A 584 -33.63 17.51 13.07
C GLU A 584 -33.07 16.11 13.40
N LEU A 585 -31.79 16.05 13.76
CA LEU A 585 -31.12 14.82 14.16
C LEU A 585 -31.25 14.49 15.65
N SER A 586 -31.87 15.40 16.44
CA SER A 586 -31.96 15.27 17.91
C SER A 586 -30.58 15.10 18.60
N ILE A 587 -29.56 15.81 18.10
CA ILE A 587 -28.18 15.76 18.59
C ILE A 587 -27.81 17.07 19.29
N ARG A 588 -27.11 16.97 20.40
CA ARG A 588 -26.49 18.10 21.09
C ARG A 588 -24.97 17.87 21.19
N PRO A 589 -24.14 18.76 20.61
CA PRO A 589 -22.70 18.71 20.78
C PRO A 589 -22.30 18.90 22.25
N ILE A 590 -21.41 18.05 22.73
CA ILE A 590 -20.78 18.23 24.05
C ILE A 590 -19.42 18.90 23.77
N PRO A 591 -19.10 20.04 24.45
CA PRO A 591 -17.80 20.67 24.31
C PRO A 591 -16.68 19.69 24.63
N PRO A 592 -15.55 19.72 23.89
CA PRO A 592 -14.41 18.86 24.21
C PRO A 592 -13.92 19.15 25.61
N VAL A 593 -13.64 18.08 26.37
CA VAL A 593 -12.98 18.20 27.68
C VAL A 593 -11.58 18.78 27.41
N LYS A 594 -11.25 19.92 28.01
CA LYS A 594 -9.90 20.45 27.98
C LYS A 594 -8.97 19.38 28.58
N LYS A 595 -8.06 18.86 27.77
CA LYS A 595 -6.94 18.10 28.29
C LYS A 595 -6.05 19.11 29.00
N ASP A 596 -5.97 19.02 30.33
CA ASP A 596 -5.01 19.77 31.16
C ASP A 596 -3.57 19.33 30.83
#